data_d080dcc4b322ebb06153e3ae73ad8572
#
_entry.id   d080dcc4b322ebb06153e3ae73ad8572
#
_cell.length_a   1.000
_cell.length_b   1.000
_cell.length_c   1.000
_cell.angle_alpha   90.00
_cell.angle_beta   90.00
_cell.angle_gamma   90.00
#
_symmetry.space_group_name_H-M   'P 1'
#
loop_
_entity.id
_entity.type
_entity.pdbx_description
1 polymer ?
#
loop_
_entity_poly.entity_id
_entity_poly.type
_entity_poly.pdbx_seq_one_letter_code
_entity_poly.pdbx_strand_id
1 'polypeptide(L)'
;MYEKELEKLLMAAGANLIGFSELGENRSPEHPEYGYAVTIARKLSRAVIKTINGAPTMEYFQHYRATNARLDSIALDAVSFIENAGYLALPVAASQSTPDKKEEYRGIFPHKTGAVLSGLGFVGKNGLLITEFGSAVRFATVLTDMPLTAQKEIQPCLCGGCQICKNACPAGAITGEIYVPGADRSTIFDAKKCSEHMKTYKNIGRGAVCGICISVCPFNK
;
A
#
# COMPACT_ATOMS: atom_id res chain seq x y z
N MET A 1 -10.67 -18.18 14.32
CA MET A 1 -9.61 -19.22 14.53
C MET A 1 -8.54 -19.08 13.45
N TYR A 2 -8.92 -19.01 12.18
CA TYR A 2 -8.00 -18.88 11.05
C TYR A 2 -7.09 -17.63 11.10
N GLU A 3 -7.59 -16.48 11.57
CA GLU A 3 -6.84 -15.23 11.60
C GLU A 3 -5.53 -15.36 12.39
N LYS A 4 -5.56 -16.00 13.57
CA LYS A 4 -4.36 -16.17 14.42
C LYS A 4 -3.31 -17.08 13.77
N GLU A 5 -3.77 -18.16 13.13
CA GLU A 5 -2.87 -19.10 12.45
C GLU A 5 -2.25 -18.47 11.21
N LEU A 6 -3.08 -17.79 10.40
CA LEU A 6 -2.64 -17.08 9.21
C LEU A 6 -1.69 -15.93 9.57
N GLU A 7 -2.00 -15.14 10.60
CA GLU A 7 -1.13 -14.09 11.10
C GLU A 7 0.25 -14.65 11.51
N LYS A 8 0.27 -15.72 12.29
CA LYS A 8 1.51 -16.39 12.71
C LYS A 8 2.34 -16.87 11.52
N LEU A 9 1.69 -17.50 10.53
CA LEU A 9 2.34 -17.97 9.31
C LEU A 9 3.00 -16.81 8.54
N LEU A 10 2.23 -15.75 8.27
CA LEU A 10 2.69 -14.64 7.46
C LEU A 10 3.74 -13.78 8.16
N MET A 11 3.66 -13.63 9.48
CA MET A 11 4.70 -12.99 10.29
C MET A 11 6.01 -13.81 10.25
N ALA A 12 5.94 -15.12 10.37
CA ALA A 12 7.09 -16.02 10.21
C ALA A 12 7.69 -15.95 8.81
N ALA A 13 6.85 -15.79 7.76
CA ALA A 13 7.28 -15.56 6.39
C ALA A 13 7.92 -14.17 6.17
N GLY A 14 7.88 -13.29 7.16
CA GLY A 14 8.55 -11.99 7.16
C GLY A 14 7.66 -10.78 6.87
N ALA A 15 6.35 -10.89 7.00
CA ALA A 15 5.48 -9.72 7.09
C ALA A 15 5.84 -8.88 8.33
N ASN A 16 5.55 -7.58 8.31
CA ASN A 16 5.70 -6.71 9.48
C ASN A 16 4.36 -6.29 10.08
N LEU A 17 3.30 -6.23 9.26
CA LEU A 17 1.93 -6.03 9.70
C LEU A 17 1.02 -6.90 8.83
N ILE A 18 -0.06 -7.36 9.45
CA ILE A 18 -1.13 -8.09 8.80
C ILE A 18 -2.44 -7.50 9.27
N GLY A 19 -3.35 -7.30 8.34
CA GLY A 19 -4.69 -6.82 8.63
C GLY A 19 -5.72 -7.68 7.93
N PHE A 20 -6.79 -7.98 8.64
CA PHE A 20 -7.97 -8.66 8.13
C PHE A 20 -9.10 -7.66 8.01
N SER A 21 -9.87 -7.74 6.95
CA SER A 21 -10.99 -6.83 6.73
C SER A 21 -12.15 -7.51 6.03
N GLU A 22 -13.35 -7.18 6.46
CA GLU A 22 -14.57 -7.32 5.68
C GLU A 22 -14.71 -6.10 4.77
N LEU A 23 -14.95 -6.34 3.47
CA LEU A 23 -14.89 -5.30 2.46
C LEU A 23 -16.22 -4.54 2.28
N GLY A 24 -17.35 -5.16 2.60
CA GLY A 24 -18.67 -4.54 2.43
C GLY A 24 -18.87 -3.99 1.03
N GLU A 25 -19.09 -2.69 0.91
CA GLU A 25 -19.24 -1.97 -0.37
C GLU A 25 -17.89 -1.68 -1.08
N ASN A 26 -16.76 -1.93 -0.41
CA ASN A 26 -15.42 -1.68 -0.95
C ASN A 26 -14.82 -2.86 -1.70
N ARG A 27 -15.63 -3.81 -2.16
CA ARG A 27 -15.18 -4.96 -2.95
C ARG A 27 -14.56 -4.52 -4.28
N SER A 28 -13.71 -5.36 -4.84
CA SER A 28 -13.23 -5.16 -6.20
C SER A 28 -14.39 -5.25 -7.19
N PRO A 29 -14.59 -4.27 -8.08
CA PRO A 29 -15.61 -4.36 -9.13
C PRO A 29 -15.38 -5.54 -10.09
N GLU A 30 -14.12 -5.91 -10.32
CA GLU A 30 -13.74 -7.05 -11.18
C GLU A 30 -13.94 -8.40 -10.47
N HIS A 31 -13.95 -8.39 -9.12
CA HIS A 31 -14.02 -9.59 -8.28
C HIS A 31 -14.99 -9.39 -7.11
N PRO A 32 -16.28 -9.15 -7.36
CA PRO A 32 -17.28 -8.87 -6.33
C PRO A 32 -17.59 -10.06 -5.42
N GLU A 33 -17.21 -11.26 -5.84
CA GLU A 33 -17.39 -12.52 -5.08
C GLU A 33 -16.55 -12.56 -3.79
N TYR A 34 -15.41 -11.84 -3.74
CA TYR A 34 -14.56 -11.82 -2.57
C TYR A 34 -15.00 -10.73 -1.58
N GLY A 35 -15.56 -11.17 -0.46
CA GLY A 35 -16.08 -10.28 0.60
C GLY A 35 -15.05 -9.84 1.62
N TYR A 36 -13.85 -10.43 1.61
CA TYR A 36 -12.83 -10.25 2.64
C TYR A 36 -11.45 -10.03 2.04
N ALA A 37 -10.55 -9.46 2.84
CA ALA A 37 -9.17 -9.26 2.41
C ALA A 37 -8.17 -9.50 3.55
N VAL A 38 -7.03 -10.08 3.18
CA VAL A 38 -5.81 -10.14 4.00
C VAL A 38 -4.82 -9.12 3.43
N THR A 39 -4.55 -8.07 4.18
CA THR A 39 -3.56 -7.04 3.79
C THR A 39 -2.24 -7.31 4.49
N ILE A 40 -1.19 -7.49 3.72
CA ILE A 40 0.16 -7.85 4.18
C ILE A 40 1.06 -6.64 3.95
N ALA A 41 1.83 -6.24 4.97
CA ALA A 41 2.70 -5.09 4.89
C ALA A 41 4.15 -5.42 5.24
N ARG A 42 5.09 -4.80 4.52
CA ARG A 42 6.52 -4.81 4.84
C ARG A 42 7.07 -3.40 4.91
N LYS A 43 7.82 -3.12 5.99
CA LYS A 43 8.54 -1.86 6.13
C LYS A 43 9.75 -1.81 5.21
N LEU A 44 10.01 -0.65 4.65
CA LEU A 44 11.24 -0.35 3.92
C LEU A 44 12.39 -0.08 4.89
N SER A 45 13.61 -0.39 4.47
CA SER A 45 14.80 -0.10 5.26
C SER A 45 14.94 1.40 5.50
N ARG A 46 15.06 1.79 6.77
CA ARG A 46 15.29 3.18 7.16
C ARG A 46 16.59 3.74 6.58
N ALA A 47 17.65 2.93 6.51
CA ALA A 47 18.90 3.33 5.88
C ALA A 47 18.72 3.65 4.39
N VAL A 48 17.95 2.82 3.67
CA VAL A 48 17.63 3.05 2.25
C VAL A 48 16.77 4.30 2.06
N ILE A 49 15.74 4.51 2.91
CA ILE A 49 14.92 5.73 2.81
C ILE A 49 15.75 7.00 3.01
N LYS A 50 16.75 6.97 3.90
CA LYS A 50 17.65 8.10 4.14
C LYS A 50 18.56 8.42 2.94
N THR A 51 18.75 7.51 1.98
CA THR A 51 19.52 7.83 0.76
C THR A 51 18.76 8.74 -0.20
N ILE A 52 17.44 8.86 -0.06
CA ILE A 52 16.60 9.72 -0.91
C ILE A 52 16.80 11.17 -0.49
N ASN A 53 17.47 11.94 -1.35
CA ASN A 53 17.72 13.37 -1.15
C ASN A 53 17.35 14.13 -2.43
N GLY A 54 16.11 14.59 -2.52
CA GLY A 54 15.59 15.32 -3.69
C GLY A 54 15.38 14.48 -4.95
N ALA A 55 15.87 13.24 -4.96
CA ALA A 55 15.71 12.27 -6.06
C ALA A 55 15.77 10.83 -5.53
N PRO A 56 15.18 9.85 -6.23
CA PRO A 56 15.37 8.45 -5.90
C PRO A 56 16.81 8.01 -6.11
N THR A 57 17.23 6.97 -5.39
CA THR A 57 18.55 6.34 -5.56
C THR A 57 18.39 4.93 -6.12
N MET A 58 19.49 4.36 -6.64
CA MET A 58 19.48 2.98 -7.12
C MET A 58 19.20 2.00 -5.97
N GLU A 59 19.73 2.27 -4.77
CA GLU A 59 19.50 1.48 -3.57
C GLU A 59 18.00 1.45 -3.21
N TYR A 60 17.33 2.62 -3.27
CA TYR A 60 15.88 2.69 -3.04
C TYR A 60 15.11 1.90 -4.10
N PHE A 61 15.46 2.04 -5.37
CA PHE A 61 14.80 1.33 -6.45
C PHE A 61 14.94 -0.20 -6.32
N GLN A 62 16.15 -0.69 -6.06
CA GLN A 62 16.39 -2.13 -5.87
C GLN A 62 15.67 -2.66 -4.62
N HIS A 63 15.74 -1.93 -3.51
CA HIS A 63 15.05 -2.30 -2.28
C HIS A 63 13.53 -2.34 -2.44
N TYR A 64 12.96 -1.35 -3.15
CA TYR A 64 11.54 -1.31 -3.49
C TYR A 64 11.11 -2.57 -4.26
N ARG A 65 11.88 -2.97 -5.29
CA ARG A 65 11.59 -4.17 -6.09
C ARG A 65 11.70 -5.45 -5.26
N ALA A 66 12.78 -5.60 -4.50
CA ALA A 66 12.99 -6.76 -3.65
C ALA A 66 11.90 -6.91 -2.58
N THR A 67 11.46 -5.79 -1.99
CA THR A 67 10.37 -5.78 -1.01
C THR A 67 9.04 -6.19 -1.64
N ASN A 68 8.72 -5.71 -2.86
CA ASN A 68 7.52 -6.12 -3.58
C ASN A 68 7.55 -7.62 -3.90
N ALA A 69 8.64 -8.14 -4.45
CA ALA A 69 8.78 -9.57 -4.76
C ALA A 69 8.62 -10.45 -3.50
N ARG A 70 9.15 -9.99 -2.36
CA ARG A 70 8.95 -10.70 -1.09
C ARG A 70 7.50 -10.66 -0.62
N LEU A 71 6.81 -9.53 -0.78
CA LEU A 71 5.38 -9.42 -0.47
C LEU A 71 4.53 -10.34 -1.34
N ASP A 72 4.82 -10.40 -2.64
CA ASP A 72 4.13 -11.29 -3.56
C ASP A 72 4.32 -12.77 -3.16
N SER A 73 5.54 -13.16 -2.74
CA SER A 73 5.80 -14.50 -2.19
C SER A 73 4.98 -14.78 -0.92
N ILE A 74 4.93 -13.83 0.03
CA ILE A 74 4.14 -13.98 1.27
C ILE A 74 2.64 -14.05 0.96
N ALA A 75 2.16 -13.34 -0.06
CA ALA A 75 0.77 -13.42 -0.49
C ALA A 75 0.43 -14.83 -1.02
N LEU A 76 1.36 -15.52 -1.69
CA LEU A 76 1.16 -16.92 -2.11
C LEU A 76 1.11 -17.88 -0.92
N ASP A 77 1.85 -17.63 0.16
CA ASP A 77 1.72 -18.41 1.40
C ASP A 77 0.30 -18.25 1.99
N ALA A 78 -0.25 -17.02 1.96
CA ALA A 78 -1.64 -16.78 2.39
C ALA A 78 -2.65 -17.50 1.49
N VAL A 79 -2.46 -17.46 0.16
CA VAL A 79 -3.32 -18.19 -0.79
C VAL A 79 -3.33 -19.67 -0.45
N SER A 80 -2.16 -20.29 -0.30
CA SER A 80 -2.04 -21.72 0.01
C SER A 80 -2.74 -22.07 1.32
N PHE A 81 -2.63 -21.24 2.36
CA PHE A 81 -3.30 -21.44 3.64
C PHE A 81 -4.83 -21.39 3.48
N ILE A 82 -5.33 -20.38 2.79
CA ILE A 82 -6.77 -20.14 2.59
C ILE A 82 -7.38 -21.27 1.75
N GLU A 83 -6.73 -21.67 0.66
CA GLU A 83 -7.21 -22.74 -0.21
C GLU A 83 -7.18 -24.11 0.48
N ASN A 84 -6.17 -24.40 1.30
CA ASN A 84 -6.13 -25.61 2.14
C ASN A 84 -7.25 -25.65 3.18
N ALA A 85 -7.79 -24.50 3.58
CA ALA A 85 -8.96 -24.39 4.45
C ALA A 85 -10.30 -24.49 3.69
N GLY A 86 -10.28 -24.68 2.35
CA GLY A 86 -11.45 -24.88 1.50
C GLY A 86 -12.09 -23.61 0.96
N TYR A 87 -11.41 -22.47 1.03
CA TYR A 87 -11.87 -21.17 0.51
C TYR A 87 -11.12 -20.76 -0.75
N LEU A 88 -11.63 -19.78 -1.48
CA LEU A 88 -10.96 -19.19 -2.64
C LEU A 88 -10.09 -18.01 -2.22
N ALA A 89 -8.95 -17.82 -2.90
CA ALA A 89 -8.03 -16.73 -2.61
C ALA A 89 -7.42 -16.16 -3.90
N LEU A 90 -7.51 -14.85 -4.08
CA LEU A 90 -6.95 -14.11 -5.22
C LEU A 90 -5.85 -13.17 -4.76
N PRO A 91 -4.57 -13.43 -5.10
CA PRO A 91 -3.48 -12.52 -4.74
C PRO A 91 -3.49 -11.28 -5.62
N VAL A 92 -3.41 -10.10 -4.99
CA VAL A 92 -3.22 -8.80 -5.62
C VAL A 92 -1.77 -8.38 -5.40
N ALA A 93 -0.98 -8.35 -6.46
CA ALA A 93 0.44 -8.10 -6.39
C ALA A 93 0.77 -6.71 -5.81
N ALA A 94 1.90 -6.61 -5.08
CA ALA A 94 2.34 -5.39 -4.39
C ALA A 94 2.54 -4.18 -5.32
N SER A 95 2.73 -4.41 -6.61
CA SER A 95 2.85 -3.35 -7.62
C SER A 95 2.28 -3.84 -8.95
N GLN A 96 1.07 -3.44 -9.23
CA GLN A 96 0.42 -3.69 -10.52
C GLN A 96 -0.42 -2.49 -10.94
N SER A 97 -0.69 -2.39 -12.23
CA SER A 97 -1.69 -1.49 -12.82
C SER A 97 -2.51 -2.28 -13.82
N THR A 98 -3.80 -2.07 -13.82
CA THR A 98 -4.67 -2.62 -14.85
C THR A 98 -4.41 -1.90 -16.17
N PRO A 99 -4.54 -2.58 -17.33
CA PRO A 99 -4.37 -1.96 -18.65
C PRO A 99 -5.57 -1.09 -19.05
N ASP A 100 -6.57 -0.90 -18.17
CA ASP A 100 -7.75 -0.11 -18.48
C ASP A 100 -7.38 1.36 -18.70
N LYS A 101 -7.68 1.85 -19.91
CA LYS A 101 -7.43 3.24 -20.30
C LYS A 101 -8.42 4.25 -19.71
N LYS A 102 -9.57 3.78 -19.18
CA LYS A 102 -10.58 4.66 -18.57
C LYS A 102 -10.23 5.05 -17.15
N GLU A 103 -9.53 4.15 -16.43
CA GLU A 103 -9.09 4.38 -15.06
C GLU A 103 -7.57 4.18 -14.92
N GLU A 104 -6.80 5.07 -15.54
CA GLU A 104 -5.34 5.05 -15.45
C GLU A 104 -4.85 5.04 -13.99
N TYR A 105 -3.79 4.25 -13.72
CA TYR A 105 -3.14 4.14 -12.42
C TYR A 105 -4.01 3.48 -11.32
N ARG A 106 -4.98 2.67 -11.71
CA ARG A 106 -5.74 1.81 -10.82
C ARG A 106 -5.19 0.37 -10.86
N GLY A 107 -5.25 -0.33 -9.74
CA GLY A 107 -5.08 -1.79 -9.64
C GLY A 107 -6.42 -2.48 -9.48
N ILE A 108 -6.45 -3.81 -9.57
CA ILE A 108 -7.64 -4.66 -9.34
C ILE A 108 -8.27 -4.36 -7.99
N PHE A 109 -7.45 -4.13 -6.96
CA PHE A 109 -7.89 -3.73 -5.63
C PHE A 109 -6.87 -2.78 -5.00
N PRO A 110 -7.31 -1.64 -4.40
CA PRO A 110 -6.41 -0.71 -3.73
C PRO A 110 -5.97 -1.28 -2.37
N HIS A 111 -4.73 -1.69 -2.20
CA HIS A 111 -4.19 -2.20 -0.91
C HIS A 111 -4.51 -1.30 0.28
N LYS A 112 -4.55 0.02 0.06
CA LYS A 112 -4.88 0.99 1.10
C LYS A 112 -6.28 0.82 1.66
N THR A 113 -7.24 0.38 0.84
CA THR A 113 -8.62 0.10 1.28
C THR A 113 -8.62 -1.01 2.32
N GLY A 114 -8.06 -2.17 2.01
CA GLY A 114 -7.95 -3.27 2.98
C GLY A 114 -7.16 -2.88 4.23
N ALA A 115 -6.08 -2.11 4.07
CA ALA A 115 -5.26 -1.65 5.19
C ALA A 115 -5.99 -0.66 6.11
N VAL A 116 -6.82 0.25 5.58
CA VAL A 116 -7.65 1.17 6.37
C VAL A 116 -8.75 0.40 7.09
N LEU A 117 -9.48 -0.46 6.38
CA LEU A 117 -10.57 -1.25 6.94
C LEU A 117 -10.10 -2.21 8.04
N SER A 118 -8.86 -2.70 7.96
CA SER A 118 -8.24 -3.52 9.01
C SER A 118 -7.60 -2.73 10.15
N GLY A 119 -7.65 -1.38 10.11
CA GLY A 119 -7.08 -0.52 11.14
C GLY A 119 -5.54 -0.49 11.17
N LEU A 120 -4.85 -0.89 10.09
CA LEU A 120 -3.38 -0.83 10.01
C LEU A 120 -2.82 0.58 9.95
N GLY A 121 -3.66 1.58 9.69
CA GLY A 121 -3.28 2.97 9.63
C GLY A 121 -4.30 3.84 8.91
N PHE A 122 -3.91 5.04 8.54
CA PHE A 122 -4.75 6.03 7.87
C PHE A 122 -4.12 6.53 6.58
N VAL A 123 -4.93 7.04 5.66
CA VAL A 123 -4.43 7.66 4.43
C VAL A 123 -3.90 9.05 4.75
N GLY A 124 -2.60 9.25 4.53
CA GLY A 124 -1.94 10.54 4.71
C GLY A 124 -2.14 11.49 3.54
N LYS A 125 -1.83 12.78 3.73
CA LYS A 125 -1.92 13.82 2.69
C LYS A 125 -1.05 13.54 1.45
N ASN A 126 -0.03 12.69 1.59
CA ASN A 126 0.79 12.20 0.46
C ASN A 126 0.12 11.07 -0.35
N GLY A 127 -1.13 10.72 -0.04
CA GLY A 127 -1.84 9.63 -0.68
C GLY A 127 -1.33 8.23 -0.32
N LEU A 128 -0.40 8.10 0.63
CA LEU A 128 0.11 6.83 1.13
C LEU A 128 -0.59 6.45 2.43
N LEU A 129 -0.55 5.15 2.77
CA LEU A 129 -0.96 4.71 4.10
C LEU A 129 0.14 5.03 5.11
N ILE A 130 -0.24 5.64 6.22
CA ILE A 130 0.62 5.89 7.39
C ILE A 130 0.28 4.83 8.42
N THR A 131 1.22 3.94 8.69
CA THR A 131 1.12 2.88 9.70
C THR A 131 1.91 3.25 10.95
N GLU A 132 1.97 2.35 11.92
CA GLU A 132 2.89 2.48 13.06
C GLU A 132 4.38 2.61 12.66
N PHE A 133 4.74 2.16 11.43
CA PHE A 133 6.07 2.34 10.83
C PHE A 133 6.15 3.58 9.92
N GLY A 134 5.15 4.47 9.95
CA GLY A 134 5.03 5.62 9.05
C GLY A 134 4.60 5.24 7.64
N SER A 135 5.00 6.06 6.66
CA SER A 135 4.68 5.88 5.23
C SER A 135 5.68 4.99 4.48
N ALA A 136 6.80 4.61 5.13
CA ALA A 136 7.85 3.79 4.52
C ALA A 136 7.49 2.30 4.55
N VAL A 137 6.35 1.95 3.94
CA VAL A 137 5.77 0.61 3.94
C VAL A 137 5.28 0.24 2.54
N ARG A 138 5.38 -1.04 2.18
CA ARG A 138 4.79 -1.62 0.97
C ARG A 138 3.75 -2.66 1.35
N PHE A 139 2.78 -2.88 0.47
CA PHE A 139 1.64 -3.75 0.71
C PHE A 139 1.43 -4.74 -0.43
N ALA A 140 0.95 -5.93 -0.10
CA ALA A 140 0.20 -6.85 -0.97
C ALA A 140 -1.13 -7.17 -0.30
N THR A 141 -2.10 -7.67 -1.06
CA THR A 141 -3.42 -8.06 -0.54
C THR A 141 -3.82 -9.40 -1.14
N VAL A 142 -4.49 -10.22 -0.36
CA VAL A 142 -5.19 -11.41 -0.86
C VAL A 142 -6.67 -11.18 -0.63
N LEU A 143 -7.45 -11.20 -1.71
CA LEU A 143 -8.92 -11.19 -1.66
C LEU A 143 -9.42 -12.61 -1.45
N THR A 144 -10.47 -12.81 -0.66
CA THR A 144 -10.98 -14.12 -0.32
C THR A 144 -12.46 -14.12 0.01
N ASP A 145 -13.11 -15.27 -0.13
CA ASP A 145 -14.45 -15.55 0.40
C ASP A 145 -14.39 -16.12 1.84
N MET A 146 -13.17 -16.41 2.38
CA MET A 146 -13.00 -16.83 3.78
C MET A 146 -13.48 -15.71 4.71
N PRO A 147 -14.42 -15.98 5.63
CA PRO A 147 -14.87 -15.01 6.61
C PRO A 147 -13.73 -14.58 7.54
N LEU A 148 -13.43 -13.27 7.54
CA LEU A 148 -12.36 -12.65 8.33
C LEU A 148 -12.90 -11.42 9.07
N THR A 149 -12.46 -11.22 10.30
CA THR A 149 -12.89 -10.09 11.14
C THR A 149 -11.78 -9.08 11.33
N ALA A 150 -12.07 -7.78 11.14
CA ALA A 150 -11.15 -6.72 11.45
C ALA A 150 -10.80 -6.71 12.94
N GLN A 151 -9.51 -6.62 13.25
CA GLN A 151 -9.02 -6.70 14.64
C GLN A 151 -8.85 -5.32 15.28
N LYS A 152 -8.86 -4.24 14.48
CA LYS A 152 -8.62 -2.86 14.92
C LYS A 152 -9.64 -1.92 14.30
N GLU A 153 -9.88 -0.81 14.98
CA GLU A 153 -10.74 0.28 14.48
C GLU A 153 -10.05 1.10 13.38
N ILE A 154 -10.86 1.68 12.50
CA ILE A 154 -10.40 2.62 11.46
C ILE A 154 -9.84 3.87 12.15
N GLN A 155 -8.64 4.28 11.75
CA GLN A 155 -7.97 5.44 12.33
C GLN A 155 -8.24 6.72 11.53
N PRO A 156 -8.48 7.85 12.19
CA PRO A 156 -8.58 9.15 11.52
C PRO A 156 -7.21 9.60 11.00
N CYS A 157 -7.22 10.51 10.01
CA CYS A 157 -5.99 11.10 9.50
C CYS A 157 -5.32 12.01 10.55
N LEU A 158 -4.10 11.68 10.95
CA LEU A 158 -3.33 12.42 11.95
C LEU A 158 -2.36 13.45 11.34
N CYS A 159 -2.41 13.73 10.04
CA CYS A 159 -1.54 14.71 9.39
C CYS A 159 -1.77 16.16 9.85
N GLY A 160 -2.96 16.49 10.35
CA GLY A 160 -3.30 17.84 10.86
C GLY A 160 -2.90 18.96 9.88
N GLY A 161 -2.21 19.97 10.38
CA GLY A 161 -1.71 21.11 9.60
C GLY A 161 -0.42 20.84 8.80
N CYS A 162 0.17 19.64 8.87
CA CYS A 162 1.43 19.33 8.18
C CYS A 162 1.29 19.44 6.65
N GLN A 163 2.28 20.09 5.99
CA GLN A 163 2.34 20.28 4.54
C GLN A 163 3.71 19.84 3.94
N ILE A 164 4.55 19.15 4.72
CA ILE A 164 5.93 18.83 4.33
C ILE A 164 5.98 18.04 3.02
N CYS A 165 5.17 16.98 2.87
CA CYS A 165 5.14 16.16 1.67
C CYS A 165 4.62 16.92 0.44
N LYS A 166 3.65 17.84 0.59
CA LYS A 166 3.18 18.73 -0.47
C LYS A 166 4.30 19.63 -0.97
N ASN A 167 4.96 20.32 -0.03
CA ASN A 167 6.03 21.29 -0.36
C ASN A 167 7.28 20.61 -0.97
N ALA A 168 7.54 19.35 -0.60
CA ALA A 168 8.66 18.59 -1.13
C ALA A 168 8.35 17.85 -2.45
N CYS A 169 7.10 17.81 -2.90
CA CYS A 169 6.71 17.06 -4.10
C CYS A 169 7.16 17.79 -5.38
N PRO A 170 8.16 17.29 -6.13
CA PRO A 170 8.65 17.99 -7.32
C PRO A 170 7.66 18.00 -8.48
N ALA A 171 6.69 17.08 -8.46
CA ALA A 171 5.62 17.00 -9.46
C ALA A 171 4.42 17.91 -9.14
N GLY A 172 4.34 18.53 -7.95
CA GLY A 172 3.14 19.21 -7.49
C GLY A 172 1.90 18.31 -7.45
N ALA A 173 2.10 16.99 -7.24
CA ALA A 173 1.04 15.98 -7.30
C ALA A 173 0.24 15.84 -6.00
N ILE A 174 0.68 16.45 -4.89
CA ILE A 174 0.06 16.36 -3.57
C ILE A 174 -0.66 17.67 -3.28
N THR A 175 -1.98 17.63 -3.06
CA THR A 175 -2.79 18.83 -2.81
C THR A 175 -2.57 19.41 -1.41
N GLY A 176 -2.25 18.55 -0.44
CA GLY A 176 -2.13 18.91 0.98
C GLY A 176 -3.44 18.80 1.76
N GLU A 177 -4.51 18.34 1.11
CA GLU A 177 -5.81 18.12 1.74
C GLU A 177 -5.83 16.81 2.52
N ILE A 178 -6.76 16.71 3.47
CA ILE A 178 -7.00 15.48 4.24
C ILE A 178 -7.93 14.59 3.41
N TYR A 179 -7.60 13.30 3.32
CA TYR A 179 -8.47 12.33 2.67
C TYR A 179 -9.76 12.12 3.47
N VAL A 180 -10.88 12.25 2.78
CA VAL A 180 -12.20 11.90 3.30
C VAL A 180 -12.58 10.52 2.74
N PRO A 181 -12.97 9.54 3.58
CA PRO A 181 -13.41 8.23 3.11
C PRO A 181 -14.54 8.36 2.07
N GLY A 182 -14.42 7.62 0.95
CA GLY A 182 -15.37 7.71 -0.17
C GLY A 182 -15.09 8.84 -1.17
N ALA A 183 -14.23 9.81 -0.85
CA ALA A 183 -13.82 10.84 -1.79
C ALA A 183 -12.89 10.29 -2.88
N ASP A 184 -12.95 10.88 -4.08
CA ASP A 184 -12.03 10.55 -5.15
C ASP A 184 -10.57 10.82 -4.75
N ARG A 185 -9.66 9.95 -5.17
CA ARG A 185 -8.22 10.06 -4.89
C ARG A 185 -7.63 11.40 -5.35
N SER A 186 -8.14 11.98 -6.42
CA SER A 186 -7.65 13.25 -6.98
C SER A 186 -7.81 14.42 -6.02
N THR A 187 -8.67 14.32 -5.01
CA THR A 187 -8.82 15.34 -3.96
C THR A 187 -7.54 15.54 -3.15
N ILE A 188 -6.71 14.51 -3.01
CA ILE A 188 -5.46 14.53 -2.26
C ILE A 188 -4.22 14.32 -3.11
N PHE A 189 -4.35 13.62 -4.26
CA PHE A 189 -3.18 13.14 -5.01
C PHE A 189 -3.46 12.93 -6.50
N ASP A 190 -2.69 13.62 -7.34
CA ASP A 190 -2.68 13.46 -8.81
C ASP A 190 -1.70 12.35 -9.22
N ALA A 191 -2.24 11.17 -9.51
CA ALA A 191 -1.44 10.00 -9.88
C ALA A 191 -0.74 10.17 -11.24
N LYS A 192 -1.33 10.90 -12.18
CA LYS A 192 -0.75 11.16 -13.51
C LYS A 192 0.48 12.03 -13.39
N LYS A 193 0.39 13.19 -12.73
CA LYS A 193 1.54 14.06 -12.47
C LYS A 193 2.68 13.32 -11.78
N CYS A 194 2.36 12.53 -10.75
CA CYS A 194 3.37 11.74 -10.04
C CYS A 194 4.04 10.71 -10.96
N SER A 195 3.25 9.96 -11.73
CA SER A 195 3.77 8.93 -12.65
C SER A 195 4.64 9.52 -13.75
N GLU A 196 4.20 10.61 -14.39
CA GLU A 196 4.97 11.29 -15.43
C GLU A 196 6.30 11.82 -14.90
N HIS A 197 6.28 12.41 -13.72
CA HIS A 197 7.50 12.87 -13.07
C HIS A 197 8.46 11.73 -12.73
N MET A 198 7.96 10.60 -12.20
CA MET A 198 8.80 9.43 -11.91
C MET A 198 9.55 8.92 -13.14
N LYS A 199 8.99 9.03 -14.33
CA LYS A 199 9.62 8.62 -15.60
C LYS A 199 10.76 9.53 -16.03
N THR A 200 10.92 10.73 -15.45
CA THR A 200 12.00 11.66 -15.77
C THR A 200 13.34 11.25 -15.16
N TYR A 201 13.32 10.47 -14.07
CA TYR A 201 14.55 10.03 -13.42
C TYR A 201 15.32 9.01 -14.26
N LYS A 202 16.57 9.36 -14.60
CA LYS A 202 17.46 8.49 -15.42
C LYS A 202 18.48 7.73 -14.56
N ASN A 203 18.74 8.21 -13.35
CA ASN A 203 19.72 7.65 -12.42
C ASN A 203 19.34 6.28 -11.82
N ILE A 204 18.10 5.82 -12.04
CA ILE A 204 17.60 4.51 -11.59
C ILE A 204 17.33 3.54 -12.76
N GLY A 205 17.87 3.83 -13.95
CA GLY A 205 17.71 3.01 -15.13
C GLY A 205 16.28 3.05 -15.69
N ARG A 206 15.68 1.87 -15.94
CA ARG A 206 14.32 1.74 -16.51
C ARG A 206 13.19 1.78 -15.47
N GLY A 207 13.50 2.16 -14.24
CA GLY A 207 12.51 2.21 -13.14
C GLY A 207 11.66 3.48 -13.16
N ALA A 208 10.56 3.42 -12.44
CA ALA A 208 9.67 4.56 -12.20
C ALA A 208 9.30 4.59 -10.71
N VAL A 209 10.20 5.13 -9.89
CA VAL A 209 9.99 5.39 -8.46
C VAL A 209 10.50 6.80 -8.12
N CYS A 210 10.00 7.37 -7.03
CA CYS A 210 10.46 8.68 -6.54
C CYS A 210 10.80 8.59 -5.04
N GLY A 211 9.82 8.38 -4.16
CA GLY A 211 10.03 8.19 -2.72
C GLY A 211 10.24 9.46 -1.91
N ILE A 212 10.32 10.66 -2.52
CA ILE A 212 10.57 11.92 -1.81
C ILE A 212 9.51 12.17 -0.73
N CYS A 213 8.21 12.00 -1.05
CA CYS A 213 7.14 12.17 -0.07
C CYS A 213 7.20 11.16 1.08
N ILE A 214 7.85 10.01 0.88
CA ILE A 214 8.15 9.05 1.93
C ILE A 214 9.31 9.58 2.78
N SER A 215 10.45 9.95 2.17
CA SER A 215 11.67 10.31 2.89
C SER A 215 11.49 11.52 3.82
N VAL A 216 10.62 12.46 3.45
CA VAL A 216 10.35 13.68 4.23
C VAL A 216 9.21 13.52 5.25
N CYS A 217 8.52 12.38 5.27
CA CYS A 217 7.36 12.20 6.15
C CYS A 217 7.79 12.10 7.62
N PRO A 218 7.28 12.97 8.51
CA PRO A 218 7.67 12.97 9.93
C PRO A 218 7.18 11.74 10.70
N PHE A 219 6.23 10.97 10.17
CA PHE A 219 5.81 9.70 10.76
C PHE A 219 6.82 8.57 10.56
N ASN A 220 7.81 8.71 9.68
CA ASN A 220 8.89 7.73 9.53
C ASN A 220 9.94 7.93 10.62
N LYS A 221 9.91 7.07 11.64
CA LYS A 221 10.83 7.10 12.80
C LYS A 221 12.05 6.22 12.59
#